data_836f7b4a995b45b91b99dedc5be7eca5
#
_entry.id   836f7b4a995b45b91b99dedc5be7eca5
#
_cell.length_a   1.000
_cell.length_b   1.000
_cell.length_c   1.000
_cell.angle_alpha   90.00
_cell.angle_beta   90.00
_cell.angle_gamma   90.00
#
_symmetry.space_group_name_H-M   'P 1'
#
loop_
_entity.id
_entity.type
_entity.pdbx_description
1 polymer ?
#
loop_
_entity_poly.entity_id
_entity_poly.type
_entity_poly.pdbx_seq_one_letter_code
_entity_poly.pdbx_strand_id
1 'polypeptide(L)'
;ATDKEIPKIIVNQDYKMRFDTNINSTLDWKFYPEMNTLNLKPGEVHTVKFNVENPSNEISSGSATFNVSPSPFGIYLNKIGCFCFEKQTLQPGEKKEFVLTFFLDPKVVDDNKTKNMSDITLSFTFFSSGYYEKSNT
;
A
#
# COMPACT_ATOMS: atom_id res chain seq x y z
N ALA A 1 10.59 -4.16 -3.98
CA ALA A 1 11.84 -3.64 -4.50
C ALA A 1 11.59 -2.66 -5.62
N THR A 2 12.21 -1.49 -5.52
CA THR A 2 12.01 -0.40 -6.47
C THR A 2 12.78 -0.58 -7.78
N ASP A 3 13.73 -1.53 -7.79
CA ASP A 3 14.63 -1.73 -8.93
C ASP A 3 14.18 -2.81 -9.90
N LYS A 4 13.02 -3.39 -9.69
CA LYS A 4 12.56 -4.45 -10.57
C LYS A 4 12.10 -3.89 -11.90
N GLU A 5 12.58 -4.53 -12.95
CA GLU A 5 12.17 -4.23 -14.31
C GLU A 5 10.67 -4.43 -14.46
N ILE A 6 10.04 -3.49 -15.15
CA ILE A 6 8.63 -3.63 -15.51
C ILE A 6 8.50 -4.77 -16.51
N PRO A 7 7.58 -5.73 -16.28
CA PRO A 7 7.39 -6.84 -17.20
C PRO A 7 6.99 -6.37 -18.60
N LYS A 8 7.45 -7.08 -19.61
CA LYS A 8 7.07 -6.83 -21.01
C LYS A 8 5.80 -7.55 -21.41
N ILE A 9 5.31 -8.43 -20.52
CA ILE A 9 4.14 -9.27 -20.77
C ILE A 9 3.06 -8.91 -19.79
N ILE A 10 1.83 -8.80 -20.30
CA ILE A 10 0.63 -8.67 -19.49
C ILE A 10 -0.15 -9.96 -19.65
N VAL A 11 -0.44 -10.63 -18.54
CA VAL A 11 -1.23 -11.87 -18.54
C VAL A 11 -2.71 -11.52 -18.50
N ASN A 12 -3.47 -12.08 -19.41
CA ASN A 12 -4.92 -11.84 -19.50
C ASN A 12 -5.67 -12.66 -18.45
N GLN A 13 -5.44 -12.36 -17.19
CA GLN A 13 -6.14 -12.98 -16.07
C GLN A 13 -6.44 -11.88 -15.06
N ASP A 14 -7.69 -11.77 -14.64
CA ASP A 14 -8.13 -10.68 -13.78
C ASP A 14 -7.94 -11.01 -12.31
N TYR A 15 -7.40 -10.03 -11.57
CA TYR A 15 -7.28 -10.06 -10.12
C TYR A 15 -8.00 -8.82 -9.58
N LYS A 16 -8.65 -8.99 -8.44
CA LYS A 16 -9.29 -7.87 -7.75
C LYS A 16 -8.44 -7.52 -6.54
N MET A 17 -8.02 -6.27 -6.48
CA MET A 17 -7.24 -5.76 -5.35
C MET A 17 -8.08 -4.80 -4.54
N ARG A 18 -8.06 -4.99 -3.22
CA ARG A 18 -8.78 -4.16 -2.26
C ARG A 18 -7.74 -3.39 -1.45
N PHE A 19 -8.02 -2.11 -1.20
CA PHE A 19 -7.14 -1.26 -0.41
C PHE A 19 -7.79 -0.99 0.93
N ASP A 20 -7.11 -1.38 2.00
CA ASP A 20 -7.56 -1.19 3.36
C ASP A 20 -6.63 -0.20 4.04
N THR A 21 -7.19 0.83 4.67
CA THR A 21 -6.42 1.90 5.30
C THR A 21 -6.82 2.06 6.76
N ASN A 22 -5.82 2.13 7.64
CA ASN A 22 -6.02 2.14 9.07
C ASN A 22 -5.12 3.18 9.73
N ILE A 23 -5.61 3.76 10.82
CA ILE A 23 -4.83 4.65 11.69
C ILE A 23 -4.80 4.02 13.07
N ASN A 24 -3.60 3.83 13.61
CA ASN A 24 -3.43 3.37 14.98
C ASN A 24 -3.88 4.47 15.94
N SER A 25 -4.37 4.08 17.12
CA SER A 25 -4.88 5.01 18.12
C SER A 25 -3.85 6.03 18.63
N THR A 26 -2.56 5.82 18.33
CA THR A 26 -1.50 6.76 18.73
C THR A 26 -1.44 7.99 17.82
N LEU A 27 -2.23 8.03 16.75
CA LEU A 27 -2.17 9.10 15.75
C LEU A 27 -3.58 9.60 15.44
N ASP A 28 -3.78 10.90 15.46
CA ASP A 28 -5.07 11.52 15.19
C ASP A 28 -5.14 12.05 13.76
N TRP A 29 -5.04 11.14 12.80
CA TRP A 29 -5.12 11.44 11.38
C TRP A 29 -6.31 10.75 10.74
N LYS A 30 -6.71 11.23 9.55
CA LYS A 30 -7.63 10.54 8.66
C LYS A 30 -6.84 9.99 7.49
N PHE A 31 -7.15 8.79 7.07
CA PHE A 31 -6.41 8.09 6.03
C PHE A 31 -7.39 7.25 5.21
N TYR A 32 -7.48 7.51 3.92
CA TYR A 32 -8.44 6.81 3.07
C TYR A 32 -7.89 6.71 1.65
N PRO A 33 -8.22 5.62 0.93
CA PRO A 33 -7.83 5.47 -0.46
C PRO A 33 -8.75 6.28 -1.36
N GLU A 34 -8.24 6.70 -2.51
CA GLU A 34 -9.06 7.38 -3.51
C GLU A 34 -10.05 6.40 -4.15
N MET A 35 -9.65 5.13 -4.31
CA MET A 35 -10.52 4.04 -4.73
C MET A 35 -10.37 2.86 -3.78
N ASN A 36 -11.45 2.14 -3.52
CA ASN A 36 -11.42 1.01 -2.58
C ASN A 36 -10.98 -0.28 -3.22
N THR A 37 -11.21 -0.44 -4.51
CA THR A 37 -10.88 -1.65 -5.25
C THR A 37 -10.35 -1.32 -6.63
N LEU A 38 -9.55 -2.23 -7.17
CA LEU A 38 -8.96 -2.11 -8.49
C LEU A 38 -8.95 -3.49 -9.14
N ASN A 39 -9.42 -3.57 -10.38
CA ASN A 39 -9.24 -4.77 -11.19
C ASN A 39 -7.96 -4.63 -11.98
N LEU A 40 -7.10 -5.64 -11.91
CA LEU A 40 -5.80 -5.57 -12.55
C LEU A 40 -5.43 -6.90 -13.20
N LYS A 41 -4.49 -6.82 -14.14
CA LYS A 41 -3.88 -7.99 -14.77
C LYS A 41 -2.39 -8.02 -14.42
N PRO A 42 -1.83 -9.22 -14.18
CA PRO A 42 -0.38 -9.31 -13.91
C PRO A 42 0.43 -8.68 -15.02
N GLY A 43 1.43 -7.91 -14.66
CA GLY A 43 2.29 -7.18 -15.60
C GLY A 43 1.86 -5.76 -15.88
N GLU A 44 0.61 -5.40 -15.62
CA GLU A 44 0.14 -4.02 -15.75
C GLU A 44 0.64 -3.16 -14.60
N VAL A 45 1.17 -1.99 -14.93
CA VAL A 45 1.56 -1.01 -13.91
C VAL A 45 0.37 -0.14 -13.56
N HIS A 46 0.13 -0.01 -12.26
CA HIS A 46 -0.96 0.82 -11.75
C HIS A 46 -0.43 1.83 -10.74
N THR A 47 -1.04 3.00 -10.75
CA THR A 47 -0.79 4.05 -9.77
C THR A 47 -2.07 4.31 -9.02
N VAL A 48 -2.02 4.18 -7.70
CA VAL A 48 -3.17 4.44 -6.82
C VAL A 48 -2.81 5.52 -5.82
N LYS A 49 -3.82 6.28 -5.41
CA LYS A 49 -3.64 7.44 -4.55
C LYS A 49 -4.33 7.25 -3.22
N PHE A 50 -3.71 7.78 -2.17
CA PHE A 50 -4.23 7.77 -0.81
C PHE A 50 -4.21 9.18 -0.27
N ASN A 51 -5.20 9.51 0.52
CA ASN A 51 -5.31 10.83 1.14
C ASN A 51 -5.11 10.72 2.63
N VAL A 52 -4.32 11.63 3.18
CA VAL A 52 -4.05 11.71 4.61
C VAL A 52 -4.32 13.13 5.07
N GLU A 53 -4.93 13.28 6.21
CA GLU A 53 -5.26 14.57 6.79
C GLU A 53 -4.93 14.57 8.28
N ASN A 54 -4.31 15.66 8.76
CA ASN A 54 -4.13 15.91 10.18
C ASN A 54 -5.19 16.93 10.62
N PRO A 55 -6.33 16.48 11.16
CA PRO A 55 -7.39 17.40 11.55
C PRO A 55 -7.15 18.10 12.89
N SER A 56 -6.09 17.73 13.59
CA SER A 56 -5.78 18.27 14.93
C SER A 56 -5.16 19.66 14.87
N ASN A 57 -5.00 20.27 16.03
CA ASN A 57 -4.35 21.57 16.18
C ASN A 57 -2.85 21.49 16.39
N GLU A 58 -2.29 20.29 16.31
CA GLU A 58 -0.88 20.04 16.58
C GLU A 58 -0.21 19.38 15.40
N ILE A 59 1.06 19.75 15.18
CA ILE A 59 1.91 19.06 14.23
C ILE A 59 2.15 17.63 14.73
N SER A 60 2.14 16.67 13.83
CA SER A 60 2.42 15.29 14.21
C SER A 60 3.09 14.53 13.06
N SER A 61 3.75 13.44 13.42
CA SER A 61 4.49 12.62 12.48
C SER A 61 4.04 11.18 12.58
N GLY A 62 3.94 10.51 11.44
CA GLY A 62 3.54 9.13 11.37
C GLY A 62 4.31 8.36 10.31
N SER A 63 4.33 7.06 10.47
CA SER A 63 4.93 6.13 9.50
C SER A 63 3.94 5.02 9.21
N ALA A 64 3.87 4.60 7.95
CA ALA A 64 2.95 3.54 7.54
C ALA A 64 3.69 2.23 7.35
N THR A 65 3.03 1.16 7.76
CA THR A 65 3.43 -0.20 7.38
C THR A 65 2.35 -0.77 6.49
N PHE A 66 2.65 -1.84 5.77
CA PHE A 66 1.64 -2.48 4.94
C PHE A 66 1.75 -4.00 5.02
N ASN A 67 0.65 -4.64 4.64
CA ASN A 67 0.47 -6.07 4.67
C ASN A 67 -0.26 -6.53 3.43
N VAL A 68 0.09 -7.71 2.92
CA VAL A 68 -0.56 -8.31 1.75
C VAL A 68 -1.27 -9.58 2.20
N SER A 69 -2.53 -9.71 1.80
CA SER A 69 -3.33 -10.90 2.09
C SER A 69 -4.03 -11.39 0.83
N PRO A 70 -4.04 -12.69 0.52
CA PRO A 70 -3.30 -13.78 1.19
C PRO A 70 -1.79 -13.61 1.08
N SER A 71 -1.07 -14.08 2.08
CA SER A 71 0.37 -13.85 2.20
C SER A 71 1.21 -14.33 1.02
N PRO A 72 0.85 -15.42 0.30
CA PRO A 72 1.63 -15.85 -0.86
C PRO A 72 1.74 -14.81 -1.98
N PHE A 73 0.83 -13.83 -2.04
CA PHE A 73 0.91 -12.77 -3.05
C PHE A 73 2.03 -11.76 -2.76
N GLY A 74 2.53 -11.73 -1.52
CA GLY A 74 3.52 -10.73 -1.12
C GLY A 74 4.77 -10.71 -1.96
N ILE A 75 5.27 -11.86 -2.39
CA ILE A 75 6.47 -11.95 -3.21
C ILE A 75 6.25 -11.51 -4.66
N TYR A 76 4.99 -11.43 -5.09
CA TYR A 76 4.64 -11.06 -6.46
C TYR A 76 4.22 -9.60 -6.59
N LEU A 77 4.00 -8.92 -5.47
CA LEU A 77 3.68 -7.50 -5.49
C LEU A 77 4.97 -6.69 -5.58
N ASN A 78 5.18 -6.02 -6.70
CA ASN A 78 6.38 -5.23 -6.93
C ASN A 78 6.04 -3.75 -6.88
N LYS A 79 6.58 -3.06 -5.90
CA LYS A 79 6.38 -1.62 -5.72
C LYS A 79 7.46 -0.87 -6.47
N ILE A 80 7.06 -0.02 -7.39
CA ILE A 80 7.96 0.87 -8.12
C ILE A 80 8.20 2.12 -7.28
N GLY A 81 7.17 2.58 -6.57
CA GLY A 81 7.26 3.68 -5.63
C GLY A 81 6.23 3.53 -4.55
N CYS A 82 6.62 3.76 -3.29
CA CYS A 82 5.72 3.65 -2.14
C CYS A 82 6.13 4.65 -1.07
N PHE A 83 5.12 5.21 -0.40
CA PHE A 83 5.32 6.07 0.76
C PHE A 83 5.55 5.28 2.05
N CYS A 84 5.56 3.95 1.96
CA CYS A 84 5.68 3.05 3.11
C CYS A 84 7.02 3.21 3.81
N PHE A 85 7.01 3.09 5.14
CA PHE A 85 8.20 3.11 5.99
C PHE A 85 8.91 4.47 6.10
N GLU A 86 8.45 5.48 5.37
CA GLU A 86 9.00 6.83 5.49
C GLU A 86 8.21 7.62 6.51
N LYS A 87 8.93 8.40 7.32
CA LYS A 87 8.32 9.31 8.28
C LYS A 87 7.63 10.45 7.54
N GLN A 88 6.36 10.66 7.82
CA GLN A 88 5.58 11.76 7.28
C GLN A 88 5.24 12.74 8.40
N THR A 89 5.38 14.02 8.15
CA THR A 89 5.05 15.07 9.13
C THR A 89 3.98 15.97 8.52
N LEU A 90 2.88 16.13 9.24
CA LEU A 90 1.77 16.97 8.83
C LEU A 90 1.56 18.11 9.82
N GLN A 91 1.42 19.32 9.27
CA GLN A 91 1.04 20.49 10.04
C GLN A 91 -0.43 20.40 10.46
N PRO A 92 -0.86 21.19 11.47
CA PRO A 92 -2.30 21.23 11.81
C PRO A 92 -3.15 21.55 10.59
N GLY A 93 -4.16 20.71 10.34
CA GLY A 93 -5.08 20.91 9.22
C GLY A 93 -4.51 20.55 7.86
N GLU A 94 -3.31 20.06 7.77
CA GLU A 94 -2.69 19.71 6.48
C GLU A 94 -3.30 18.45 5.90
N LYS A 95 -3.51 18.49 4.58
CA LYS A 95 -3.92 17.33 3.77
C LYS A 95 -2.81 17.00 2.79
N LYS A 96 -2.56 15.71 2.59
CA LYS A 96 -1.50 15.27 1.70
C LYS A 96 -1.95 14.05 0.92
N GLU A 97 -1.53 13.98 -0.34
CA GLU A 97 -1.79 12.85 -1.20
C GLU A 97 -0.53 11.99 -1.29
N PHE A 98 -0.69 10.69 -1.11
CA PHE A 98 0.39 9.73 -1.30
C PHE A 98 0.08 8.82 -2.47
N VAL A 99 1.12 8.40 -3.16
CA VAL A 99 1.00 7.64 -4.40
C VAL A 99 1.73 6.31 -4.24
N LEU A 100 1.07 5.23 -4.65
CA LEU A 100 1.68 3.91 -4.76
C LEU A 100 1.64 3.49 -6.23
N THR A 101 2.81 3.21 -6.79
CA THR A 101 2.94 2.67 -8.14
C THR A 101 3.48 1.25 -8.04
N PHE A 102 2.81 0.30 -8.69
CA PHE A 102 3.12 -1.10 -8.51
C PHE A 102 2.65 -1.94 -9.69
N PHE A 103 3.10 -3.19 -9.73
CA PHE A 103 2.55 -4.20 -10.62
C PHE A 103 2.60 -5.56 -9.90
N LEU A 104 1.75 -6.46 -10.36
CA LEU A 104 1.75 -7.85 -9.92
C LEU A 104 2.58 -8.66 -10.90
N ASP A 105 3.58 -9.40 -10.39
CA ASP A 105 4.47 -10.19 -11.24
C ASP A 105 3.67 -11.23 -12.01
N PRO A 106 3.88 -11.36 -13.33
CA PRO A 106 3.19 -12.38 -14.14
C PRO A 106 3.34 -13.82 -13.64
N LYS A 107 4.39 -14.12 -12.90
CA LYS A 107 4.61 -15.47 -12.34
C LYS A 107 3.52 -15.90 -11.35
N VAL A 108 2.71 -14.96 -10.88
CA VAL A 108 1.62 -15.25 -9.96
C VAL A 108 0.65 -16.29 -10.52
N VAL A 109 0.48 -16.36 -11.84
CA VAL A 109 -0.45 -17.29 -12.48
C VAL A 109 0.09 -18.72 -12.54
N ASP A 110 1.38 -18.92 -12.29
CA ASP A 110 2.03 -20.23 -12.35
C ASP A 110 2.25 -20.85 -10.97
N ASP A 111 2.09 -20.08 -9.90
CA ASP A 111 2.32 -20.56 -8.54
C ASP A 111 1.07 -21.27 -8.02
N ASN A 112 1.24 -22.49 -7.54
CA ASN A 112 0.14 -23.28 -6.98
C ASN A 112 -0.55 -22.59 -5.80
N LYS A 113 0.14 -21.69 -5.10
CA LYS A 113 -0.40 -20.97 -3.95
C LYS A 113 -1.24 -19.76 -4.34
N THR A 114 -1.11 -19.27 -5.57
CA THR A 114 -1.77 -18.04 -6.01
C THR A 114 -2.59 -18.17 -7.28
N LYS A 115 -2.33 -19.18 -8.12
CA LYS A 115 -2.93 -19.28 -9.46
C LYS A 115 -4.45 -19.40 -9.45
N ASN A 116 -5.04 -19.95 -8.38
CA ASN A 116 -6.49 -20.15 -8.27
C ASN A 116 -7.17 -19.12 -7.37
N MET A 117 -6.43 -18.12 -6.92
CA MET A 117 -6.95 -17.02 -6.11
C MET A 117 -7.02 -15.77 -6.96
N SER A 118 -8.05 -14.97 -6.77
CA SER A 118 -8.23 -13.74 -7.54
C SER A 118 -8.43 -12.49 -6.70
N ASP A 119 -8.53 -12.64 -5.39
CA ASP A 119 -8.74 -11.51 -4.47
C ASP A 119 -7.50 -11.26 -3.62
N ILE A 120 -7.02 -10.01 -3.66
CA ILE A 120 -5.84 -9.58 -2.93
C ILE A 120 -6.22 -8.36 -2.11
N THR A 121 -5.77 -8.28 -0.86
CA THR A 121 -5.96 -7.11 -0.02
C THR A 121 -4.61 -6.51 0.34
N LEU A 122 -4.44 -5.21 0.06
CA LEU A 122 -3.33 -4.42 0.58
C LEU A 122 -3.85 -3.62 1.75
N SER A 123 -3.27 -3.82 2.92
CA SER A 123 -3.66 -3.15 4.15
C SER A 123 -2.54 -2.25 4.62
N PHE A 124 -2.83 -0.97 4.80
CA PHE A 124 -1.86 0.02 5.28
C PHE A 124 -2.29 0.52 6.64
N THR A 125 -1.33 0.71 7.53
CA THR A 125 -1.60 1.25 8.86
C THR A 125 -0.57 2.32 9.17
N PHE A 126 -1.04 3.53 9.54
CA PHE A 126 -0.19 4.59 10.06
C PHE A 126 -0.13 4.52 11.58
N PHE A 127 1.07 4.64 12.10
CA PHE A 127 1.36 4.77 13.54
C PHE A 127 2.04 6.11 13.77
N SER A 128 1.93 6.66 14.96
CA SER A 128 2.77 7.81 15.31
C SER A 128 4.24 7.39 15.20
N SER A 129 5.10 8.31 14.76
CA SER A 129 6.52 7.99 14.58
C SER A 129 7.19 7.54 15.88
N GLY A 130 6.83 8.14 17.00
CA GLY A 130 7.35 7.72 18.30
C GLY A 130 6.97 6.28 18.65
N TYR A 131 5.71 5.91 18.41
CA TYR A 131 5.24 4.56 18.65
C TYR A 131 5.94 3.56 17.73
N TYR A 132 6.05 3.89 16.45
CA TYR A 132 6.66 3.02 15.44
C TYR A 132 8.12 2.75 15.75
N GLU A 133 8.89 3.81 16.06
CA GLU A 133 10.30 3.68 16.41
C GLU A 133 10.48 2.81 17.66
N LYS A 134 9.64 3.03 18.67
CA LYS A 134 9.68 2.27 19.92
C LYS A 134 9.39 0.80 19.71
N SER A 135 8.46 0.47 18.82
CA SER A 135 8.07 -0.91 18.52
C SER A 135 9.13 -1.68 17.76
N ASN A 136 10.03 -0.98 17.07
CA ASN A 136 11.06 -1.58 16.21
C ASN A 136 12.47 -1.54 16.81
N THR A 137 12.59 -1.13 18.08
CA THR A 137 13.89 -1.15 18.78
C THR A 137 14.00 -2.26 19.86
#